data_47784cb64b30ec3be75a916fc967544f
#
_entry.id   47784cb64b30ec3be75a916fc967544f
#
_cell.length_a   1.000
_cell.length_b   1.000
_cell.length_c   1.000
_cell.angle_alpha   90.00
_cell.angle_beta   90.00
_cell.angle_gamma   90.00
#
_symmetry.space_group_name_H-M   'P 1'
#
loop_
_entity.id
_entity.type
_entity.pdbx_description
1 polymer ?
#
loop_
_entity_poly.entity_id
_entity_poly.type
_entity_poly.pdbx_seq_one_letter_code
_entity_poly.pdbx_strand_id
1 'polypeptide(L)'
;MLDKSAVATRIPVQDMARARAFYAEKLGLEPSEERPGGLLYRCAKGEFALFESVGSATGSHTQMAFEVDDIEAVVAELRRRGVVFEEYDVPGLETVDGIAEVAGNYPSKGGVGERAAWFRDSEGNLFGIGQRIL
;
A
#
# COMPACT_ATOMS: atom_id res chain seq x y z
N MET A 1 -11.25 6.06 -25.45
CA MET A 1 -9.93 5.48 -25.81
C MET A 1 -9.30 4.78 -24.62
N LEU A 2 -8.91 5.50 -23.59
CA LEU A 2 -8.30 4.88 -22.38
C LEU A 2 -9.31 4.13 -21.51
N ASP A 3 -10.58 4.44 -21.62
CA ASP A 3 -11.65 3.73 -20.93
C ASP A 3 -11.76 2.24 -21.31
N LYS A 4 -11.14 1.85 -22.42
CA LYS A 4 -11.09 0.45 -22.89
C LYS A 4 -9.75 -0.23 -22.58
N SER A 5 -8.84 0.47 -21.90
CA SER A 5 -7.54 -0.07 -21.56
C SER A 5 -7.58 -0.81 -20.22
N ALA A 6 -6.57 -1.64 -19.96
CA ALA A 6 -6.29 -2.14 -18.63
C ALA A 6 -5.47 -1.08 -17.86
N VAL A 7 -5.64 -1.04 -16.55
CA VAL A 7 -4.84 -0.19 -15.67
C VAL A 7 -3.81 -1.05 -14.97
N ALA A 8 -2.55 -0.62 -15.00
CA ALA A 8 -1.45 -1.31 -14.35
C ALA A 8 -0.83 -0.41 -13.29
N THR A 9 -0.73 -0.91 -12.07
CA THR A 9 -0.04 -0.22 -10.98
C THR A 9 1.43 -0.57 -11.02
N ARG A 10 2.29 0.45 -11.05
CA ARG A 10 3.75 0.29 -11.10
C ARG A 10 4.41 1.10 -10.01
N ILE A 11 5.30 0.46 -9.25
CA ILE A 11 5.95 1.04 -8.08
C ILE A 11 7.47 1.06 -8.33
N PRO A 12 8.10 2.23 -8.28
CA PRO A 12 9.54 2.34 -8.55
C PRO A 12 10.37 1.81 -7.37
N VAL A 13 11.42 1.08 -7.69
CA VAL A 13 12.40 0.63 -6.70
C VAL A 13 13.82 0.93 -7.18
N GLN A 14 14.70 1.30 -6.27
CA GLN A 14 16.09 1.60 -6.58
C GLN A 14 16.99 0.39 -6.39
N ASP A 15 16.62 -0.49 -5.46
CA ASP A 15 17.33 -1.73 -5.16
C ASP A 15 16.32 -2.87 -5.15
N MET A 16 16.29 -3.65 -6.23
CA MET A 16 15.30 -4.73 -6.40
C MET A 16 15.47 -5.84 -5.36
N ALA A 17 16.69 -6.19 -5.01
CA ALA A 17 16.95 -7.23 -4.01
C ALA A 17 16.45 -6.80 -2.63
N ARG A 18 16.70 -5.56 -2.26
CA ARG A 18 16.22 -4.98 -1.00
C ARG A 18 14.69 -4.92 -0.96
N ALA A 19 14.07 -4.47 -2.05
CA ALA A 19 12.62 -4.40 -2.15
C ALA A 19 12.00 -5.81 -2.06
N ARG A 20 12.52 -6.77 -2.81
CA ARG A 20 12.04 -8.15 -2.76
C ARG A 20 12.08 -8.72 -1.34
N ALA A 21 13.17 -8.48 -0.62
CA ALA A 21 13.31 -8.93 0.78
C ALA A 21 12.29 -8.25 1.69
N PHE A 22 12.09 -6.94 1.55
CA PHE A 22 11.10 -6.21 2.34
C PHE A 22 9.69 -6.75 2.12
N TYR A 23 9.29 -6.93 0.86
CA TYR A 23 7.93 -7.41 0.54
C TYR A 23 7.71 -8.83 1.07
N ALA A 24 8.71 -9.71 0.99
CA ALA A 24 8.61 -11.05 1.53
C ALA A 24 8.55 -11.06 3.06
N GLU A 25 9.49 -10.41 3.72
CA GLU A 25 9.66 -10.47 5.17
C GLU A 25 8.62 -9.63 5.92
N LYS A 26 8.34 -8.43 5.42
CA LYS A 26 7.47 -7.48 6.11
C LYS A 26 6.01 -7.60 5.66
N LEU A 27 5.76 -7.77 4.37
CA LEU A 27 4.40 -7.80 3.84
C LEU A 27 3.88 -9.21 3.56
N GLY A 28 4.75 -10.23 3.61
CA GLY A 28 4.36 -11.60 3.32
C GLY A 28 4.01 -11.83 1.86
N LEU A 29 4.59 -11.04 0.94
CA LEU A 29 4.29 -11.11 -0.47
C LEU A 29 5.49 -11.64 -1.26
N GLU A 30 5.25 -12.70 -2.04
CA GLU A 30 6.22 -13.24 -2.99
C GLU A 30 5.78 -12.89 -4.42
N PRO A 31 6.72 -12.56 -5.32
CA PRO A 31 6.33 -12.24 -6.69
C PRO A 31 5.74 -13.46 -7.38
N SER A 32 4.69 -13.22 -8.17
CA SER A 32 4.04 -14.26 -8.99
C SER A 32 4.78 -14.48 -10.30
N GLU A 33 5.41 -13.43 -10.82
CA GLU A 33 6.18 -13.47 -12.07
C GLU A 33 7.37 -12.53 -11.96
N GLU A 34 8.42 -12.84 -12.71
CA GLU A 34 9.63 -12.03 -12.80
C GLU A 34 9.95 -11.73 -14.26
N ARG A 35 10.57 -10.57 -14.47
CA ARG A 35 11.22 -10.23 -15.73
C ARG A 35 12.49 -9.41 -15.40
N PRO A 36 13.40 -9.22 -16.37
CA PRO A 36 14.52 -8.31 -16.13
C PRO A 36 14.03 -6.93 -15.70
N GLY A 37 14.47 -6.47 -14.52
CA GLY A 37 14.07 -5.18 -13.97
C GLY A 37 12.66 -5.08 -13.44
N GLY A 38 11.95 -6.21 -13.19
CA GLY A 38 10.58 -6.17 -12.70
C GLY A 38 10.13 -7.40 -11.94
N LEU A 39 9.25 -7.18 -10.96
CA LEU A 39 8.57 -8.22 -10.18
C LEU A 39 7.08 -7.92 -10.19
N LEU A 40 6.28 -8.91 -10.59
CA LEU A 40 4.81 -8.79 -10.56
C LEU A 40 4.26 -9.52 -9.35
N TYR A 41 3.42 -8.82 -8.58
CA TYR A 41 2.74 -9.36 -7.40
C TYR A 41 1.24 -9.44 -7.65
N ARG A 42 0.64 -10.58 -7.35
CA ARG A 42 -0.82 -10.76 -7.39
C ARG A 42 -1.35 -10.95 -5.98
N CYS A 43 -2.37 -10.17 -5.63
CA CYS A 43 -3.16 -10.34 -4.42
C CYS A 43 -4.47 -11.07 -4.77
N ALA A 44 -5.34 -11.27 -3.80
CA ALA A 44 -6.65 -11.90 -4.04
C ALA A 44 -7.45 -11.13 -5.10
N LYS A 45 -7.34 -9.81 -5.08
CA LYS A 45 -7.90 -8.91 -6.10
C LYS A 45 -6.84 -7.88 -6.44
N GLY A 46 -6.60 -7.72 -7.74
CA GLY A 46 -5.62 -6.75 -8.24
C GLY A 46 -4.18 -7.23 -8.20
N GLU A 47 -3.36 -6.50 -8.90
CA GLU A 47 -1.93 -6.79 -9.01
C GLU A 47 -1.15 -5.49 -9.14
N PHE A 48 0.13 -5.55 -8.82
CA PHE A 48 1.05 -4.42 -9.00
C PHE A 48 2.43 -4.96 -9.35
N ALA A 49 3.24 -4.12 -9.97
CA ALA A 49 4.60 -4.48 -10.32
C ALA A 49 5.61 -3.53 -9.69
N LEU A 50 6.70 -4.08 -9.20
CA LEU A 50 7.89 -3.31 -8.87
C LEU A 50 8.76 -3.21 -10.12
N PHE A 51 9.32 -2.05 -10.39
CA PHE A 51 10.24 -1.86 -11.52
C PHE A 51 11.47 -1.07 -11.09
N GLU A 52 12.61 -1.44 -11.64
CA GLU A 52 13.85 -0.70 -11.37
C GLU A 52 13.77 0.71 -11.94
N SER A 53 14.12 1.68 -11.12
CA SER A 53 14.09 3.08 -11.50
C SER A 53 15.26 3.82 -10.86
N VAL A 54 15.84 4.74 -11.58
CA VAL A 54 16.83 5.68 -11.01
C VAL A 54 16.14 6.77 -10.20
N GLY A 55 14.85 7.02 -10.47
CA GLY A 55 14.04 7.95 -9.71
C GLY A 55 13.46 7.31 -8.47
N SER A 56 13.41 8.06 -7.38
CA SER A 56 12.81 7.62 -6.14
C SER A 56 11.55 8.39 -5.82
N ALA A 57 10.64 7.77 -5.08
CA ALA A 57 9.45 8.43 -4.56
C ALA A 57 9.85 9.45 -3.47
N THR A 58 9.11 10.56 -3.40
CA THR A 58 9.29 11.54 -2.32
C THR A 58 8.70 11.06 -1.00
N GLY A 59 7.75 10.10 -1.07
CA GLY A 59 7.02 9.62 0.09
C GLY A 59 6.01 10.61 0.64
N SER A 60 5.66 11.64 -0.14
CA SER A 60 4.78 12.72 0.29
C SER A 60 3.30 12.47 0.00
N HIS A 61 2.97 11.42 -0.72
CA HIS A 61 1.59 11.07 -1.05
C HIS A 61 1.44 9.56 -1.17
N THR A 62 0.22 9.08 -0.95
CA THR A 62 -0.10 7.66 -1.11
C THR A 62 -0.05 7.26 -2.59
N GLN A 63 0.78 6.27 -2.91
CA GLN A 63 0.94 5.79 -4.28
C GLN A 63 0.02 4.62 -4.60
N MET A 64 -0.30 3.82 -3.60
CA MET A 64 -1.15 2.64 -3.73
C MET A 64 -1.73 2.31 -2.36
N ALA A 65 -2.88 1.65 -2.32
CA ALA A 65 -3.48 1.19 -1.08
C ALA A 65 -3.91 -0.27 -1.19
N PHE A 66 -3.84 -0.95 -0.05
CA PHE A 66 -4.41 -2.29 0.12
C PHE A 66 -5.76 -2.15 0.83
N GLU A 67 -6.79 -2.75 0.27
CA GLU A 67 -8.11 -2.81 0.90
C GLU A 67 -8.22 -4.10 1.71
N VAL A 68 -8.55 -3.99 2.99
CA VAL A 68 -8.59 -5.12 3.92
C VAL A 68 -9.90 -5.16 4.67
N ASP A 69 -10.22 -6.34 5.22
CA ASP A 69 -11.46 -6.53 5.99
C ASP A 69 -11.31 -6.19 7.48
N ASP A 70 -10.09 -6.30 8.03
CA ASP A 70 -9.78 -6.04 9.44
C ASP A 70 -8.47 -5.29 9.56
N ILE A 71 -8.53 -3.97 9.55
CA ILE A 71 -7.33 -3.12 9.58
C ILE A 71 -6.56 -3.25 10.91
N GLU A 72 -7.25 -3.44 12.03
CA GLU A 72 -6.56 -3.58 13.31
C GLU A 72 -5.69 -4.84 13.34
N ALA A 73 -6.21 -5.96 12.84
CA ALA A 73 -5.46 -7.20 12.75
C ALA A 73 -4.28 -7.07 11.77
N VAL A 74 -4.49 -6.45 10.61
CA VAL A 74 -3.43 -6.25 9.61
C VAL A 74 -2.34 -5.34 10.14
N VAL A 75 -2.68 -4.21 10.75
CA VAL A 75 -1.70 -3.28 11.33
C VAL A 75 -0.90 -3.97 12.43
N ALA A 76 -1.56 -4.72 13.31
CA ALA A 76 -0.88 -5.46 14.39
C ALA A 76 0.11 -6.48 13.83
N GLU A 77 -0.27 -7.24 12.80
CA GLU A 77 0.61 -8.23 12.18
C GLU A 77 1.80 -7.58 11.46
N LEU A 78 1.56 -6.49 10.74
CA LEU A 78 2.64 -5.77 10.07
C LEU A 78 3.63 -5.17 11.09
N ARG A 79 3.13 -4.61 12.18
CA ARG A 79 3.99 -4.14 13.27
C ARG A 79 4.83 -5.27 13.87
N ARG A 80 4.25 -6.43 14.05
CA ARG A 80 4.98 -7.60 14.55
C ARG A 80 6.12 -7.98 13.61
N ARG A 81 5.96 -7.74 12.32
CA ARG A 81 6.99 -7.97 11.29
C ARG A 81 7.99 -6.81 11.16
N GLY A 82 7.83 -5.76 11.94
CA GLY A 82 8.74 -4.62 11.95
C GLY A 82 8.35 -3.46 11.06
N VAL A 83 7.13 -3.44 10.52
CA VAL A 83 6.63 -2.28 9.77
C VAL A 83 6.32 -1.14 10.73
N VAL A 84 6.80 0.07 10.40
CA VAL A 84 6.55 1.29 11.16
C VAL A 84 5.45 2.07 10.45
N PHE A 85 4.36 2.36 11.18
CA PHE A 85 3.25 3.15 10.64
C PHE A 85 3.46 4.64 10.88
N GLU A 86 3.04 5.44 9.91
CA GLU A 86 3.05 6.89 10.00
C GLU A 86 1.98 7.36 11.02
N GLU A 87 2.30 8.45 11.71
CA GLU A 87 1.35 9.12 12.58
C GLU A 87 1.09 10.52 12.04
N TYR A 88 -0.18 10.92 11.97
CA TYR A 88 -0.58 12.23 11.51
C TYR A 88 -1.45 12.91 12.57
N ASP A 89 -1.22 14.21 12.75
CA ASP A 89 -2.01 15.06 13.64
C ASP A 89 -2.14 16.44 12.97
N VAL A 90 -2.96 16.48 11.94
CA VAL A 90 -3.24 17.69 11.16
C VAL A 90 -4.75 17.83 11.00
N PRO A 91 -5.27 19.05 10.72
CA PRO A 91 -6.71 19.22 10.51
C PRO A 91 -7.26 18.27 9.44
N GLY A 92 -8.28 17.50 9.84
CA GLY A 92 -8.92 16.52 8.96
C GLY A 92 -8.23 15.17 8.87
N LEU A 93 -7.07 14.99 9.53
CA LEU A 93 -6.35 13.72 9.51
C LEU A 93 -5.61 13.51 10.84
N GLU A 94 -6.23 12.75 11.73
CA GLU A 94 -5.64 12.38 13.01
C GLU A 94 -5.57 10.87 13.14
N THR A 95 -4.38 10.33 13.36
CA THR A 95 -4.19 8.91 13.64
C THR A 95 -4.16 8.65 15.13
N VAL A 96 -4.72 7.52 15.54
CA VAL A 96 -4.56 6.95 16.88
C VAL A 96 -4.01 5.55 16.70
N ASP A 97 -2.81 5.31 17.21
CA ASP A 97 -2.09 4.05 16.98
C ASP A 97 -1.96 3.72 15.49
N GLY A 98 -1.67 4.72 14.67
CA GLY A 98 -1.46 4.61 13.23
C GLY A 98 -2.72 4.57 12.40
N ILE A 99 -3.92 4.57 12.99
CA ILE A 99 -5.19 4.42 12.28
C ILE A 99 -6.00 5.72 12.39
N ALA A 100 -6.47 6.22 11.25
CA ALA A 100 -7.36 7.37 11.16
C ALA A 100 -8.71 6.95 10.58
N GLU A 101 -9.75 7.73 10.87
CA GLU A 101 -11.04 7.63 10.20
C GLU A 101 -11.18 8.74 9.17
N VAL A 102 -11.56 8.36 7.96
CA VAL A 102 -11.76 9.28 6.84
C VAL A 102 -13.22 9.16 6.39
N ALA A 103 -13.90 10.31 6.27
CA ALA A 103 -15.30 10.35 5.87
C ALA A 103 -15.46 10.12 4.37
N GLY A 104 -16.55 9.44 4.01
CA GLY A 104 -16.92 9.21 2.62
C GLY A 104 -16.27 8.00 1.97
N ASN A 105 -16.95 7.49 0.96
CA ASN A 105 -16.43 6.41 0.12
C ASN A 105 -17.14 6.46 -1.23
N TYR A 106 -16.55 5.77 -2.21
CA TYR A 106 -17.20 5.64 -3.52
C TYR A 106 -18.47 4.78 -3.40
N PRO A 107 -19.56 5.12 -4.08
CA PRO A 107 -20.80 4.32 -4.00
C PRO A 107 -20.61 2.83 -4.28
N SER A 108 -19.72 2.48 -5.21
CA SER A 108 -19.44 1.08 -5.56
C SER A 108 -18.73 0.30 -4.46
N LYS A 109 -18.06 1.01 -3.52
CA LYS A 109 -17.35 0.38 -2.41
C LYS A 109 -18.25 0.10 -1.22
N GLY A 110 -19.37 0.83 -1.10
CA GLY A 110 -20.24 0.77 0.05
C GLY A 110 -19.66 1.44 1.28
N GLY A 111 -20.51 1.67 2.29
CA GLY A 111 -20.07 2.28 3.53
C GLY A 111 -20.06 3.80 3.51
N VAL A 112 -19.78 4.38 4.67
CA VAL A 112 -19.84 5.83 4.91
C VAL A 112 -18.46 6.47 5.10
N GLY A 113 -17.41 5.67 5.12
CA GLY A 113 -16.05 6.14 5.31
C GLY A 113 -15.04 5.01 5.26
N GLU A 114 -13.81 5.33 5.63
CA GLU A 114 -12.73 4.36 5.75
C GLU A 114 -11.94 4.57 7.04
N ARG A 115 -11.46 3.47 7.60
CA ARG A 115 -10.37 3.47 8.55
C ARG A 115 -9.09 3.25 7.76
N ALA A 116 -8.08 4.06 7.97
CA ALA A 116 -6.89 4.05 7.13
C ALA A 116 -5.60 4.12 7.95
N ALA A 117 -4.55 3.49 7.44
CA ALA A 117 -3.21 3.54 8.00
C ALA A 117 -2.20 3.66 6.86
N TRP A 118 -1.00 4.17 7.15
CA TRP A 118 0.03 4.43 6.14
C TRP A 118 1.39 3.95 6.61
N PHE A 119 2.13 3.36 5.67
CA PHE A 119 3.50 2.93 5.91
C PHE A 119 4.35 3.11 4.65
N ARG A 120 5.66 3.08 4.81
CA ARG A 120 6.59 3.14 3.68
C ARG A 120 7.21 1.78 3.43
N ASP A 121 7.43 1.47 2.15
CA ASP A 121 8.25 0.32 1.81
C ASP A 121 9.75 0.65 1.96
N SER A 122 10.62 -0.29 1.61
CA SER A 122 12.08 -0.13 1.71
C SER A 122 12.63 0.95 0.79
N GLU A 123 11.87 1.38 -0.20
CA GLU A 123 12.28 2.34 -1.24
C GLU A 123 11.66 3.72 -1.03
N GLY A 124 10.96 3.92 0.09
CA GLY A 124 10.32 5.19 0.41
C GLY A 124 8.95 5.40 -0.23
N ASN A 125 8.39 4.39 -0.86
CA ASN A 125 7.03 4.49 -1.41
C ASN A 125 6.02 4.47 -0.27
N LEU A 126 5.10 5.44 -0.26
CA LEU A 126 4.06 5.53 0.76
C LEU A 126 2.82 4.76 0.32
N PHE A 127 2.42 3.78 1.13
CA PHE A 127 1.24 2.96 0.88
C PHE A 127 0.20 3.16 1.97
N GLY A 128 -1.06 3.06 1.56
CA GLY A 128 -2.19 3.04 2.48
C GLY A 128 -2.72 1.63 2.70
N ILE A 129 -3.39 1.46 3.83
CA ILE A 129 -4.24 0.30 4.12
C ILE A 129 -5.59 0.87 4.50
N GLY A 130 -6.66 0.37 3.92
CA GLY A 130 -8.00 0.87 4.17
C GLY A 130 -9.01 -0.24 4.46
N GLN A 131 -9.90 0.06 5.41
CA GLN A 131 -11.08 -0.74 5.71
C GLN A 131 -12.29 0.16 5.64
N ARG A 132 -13.30 -0.22 4.86
CA ARG A 132 -14.52 0.57 4.79
C ARG A 132 -15.28 0.55 6.11
N ILE A 133 -15.91 1.67 6.42
CA ILE A 133 -16.83 1.81 7.56
C ILE A 133 -18.26 1.68 7.00
N LEU A 134 -18.97 0.68 7.45
CA LEU A 134 -20.36 0.38 7.03
C LEU A 134 -21.38 1.26 7.76
#